data_b050c1604a91248725498fa4df4c5fe2
#
_entry.id   b050c1604a91248725498fa4df4c5fe2
#
_cell.length_a   1.000
_cell.length_b   1.000
_cell.length_c   1.000
_cell.angle_alpha   90.00
_cell.angle_beta   90.00
_cell.angle_gamma   90.00
#
_symmetry.space_group_name_H-M   'P 1'
#
loop_
_entity.id
_entity.type
_entity.pdbx_description
1 polymer ?
#
loop_
_entity_poly.entity_id
_entity_poly.type
_entity_poly.pdbx_seq_one_letter_code
_entity_poly.pdbx_strand_id
1 'polypeptide(L)'
;MGHLQEENRVNCLSLQAEKRLDMKKLLLAIFVLIPFQLLAQNETLISMTDSLPSLVERLISQKDSAYRAETHFRHIKSHINLEFYSSANAYFTENQFDELSFKVNRVRLEIYGRLNSHLSYNFRQSFNRYSNPYSLDNLASSIEHANITWHASDKFSLVAGKQFVALGGYEAYINALKVREFSEFNSSVAVYQAGLMGVIQFTPSQQLVLQLVNNRSGSDSDLFLYGRPDGVEAAKFPLLATVNWNGNFLDDALLFRYAASMGQLAKGKNIYYLTCGNTYEKGPVIAYLDVMYYREGIDSQQRITTLQGQGRGTVPVTAMNAQYLTFIADLDYQFHPKWNAYIKGAYETGSIYRSEGVFTKGRYITSWNAQACVEWFPFTEDKGFKVFAHYLYKGHELSDKAAALMAYMPHTQRVSLGIVYVIPVL
;
A
#
# COMPACT_ATOMS: atom_id res chain seq x y z
N MET A 1 11.89 4.86 -55.35
CA MET A 1 12.16 5.13 -53.90
C MET A 1 11.06 4.61 -52.94
N GLY A 2 9.87 4.25 -53.41
CA GLY A 2 8.78 3.75 -52.58
C GLY A 2 8.90 2.28 -52.13
N HIS A 3 9.50 1.40 -52.96
CA HIS A 3 9.59 -0.02 -52.68
C HIS A 3 10.58 -0.42 -51.57
N LEU A 4 11.63 0.35 -51.33
CA LEU A 4 12.62 0.07 -50.30
C LEU A 4 12.17 0.48 -48.87
N GLN A 5 11.16 1.34 -48.74
CA GLN A 5 10.60 1.73 -47.46
C GLN A 5 9.54 0.75 -46.93
N GLU A 6 8.83 0.05 -47.82
CA GLU A 6 7.84 -0.98 -47.45
C GLU A 6 8.52 -2.29 -47.00
N GLU A 7 9.58 -2.72 -47.66
CA GLU A 7 10.33 -3.93 -47.26
C GLU A 7 11.01 -3.76 -45.87
N ASN A 8 11.51 -2.59 -45.56
CA ASN A 8 12.09 -2.32 -44.23
C ASN A 8 11.03 -2.26 -43.13
N ARG A 9 9.80 -1.85 -43.40
CA ARG A 9 8.69 -1.85 -42.45
C ARG A 9 8.18 -3.27 -42.15
N VAL A 10 8.10 -4.13 -43.15
CA VAL A 10 7.67 -5.52 -42.98
C VAL A 10 8.71 -6.34 -42.23
N ASN A 11 10.01 -6.12 -42.48
CA ASN A 11 11.09 -6.77 -41.74
C ASN A 11 11.18 -6.31 -40.29
N CYS A 12 10.90 -5.04 -39.99
CA CYS A 12 10.90 -4.52 -38.61
C CYS A 12 9.72 -5.08 -37.79
N LEU A 13 8.55 -5.25 -38.42
CA LEU A 13 7.35 -5.84 -37.81
C LEU A 13 7.49 -7.35 -37.57
N SER A 14 8.15 -8.08 -38.46
CA SER A 14 8.42 -9.50 -38.29
C SER A 14 9.45 -9.78 -37.19
N LEU A 15 10.50 -8.98 -37.07
CA LEU A 15 11.50 -9.05 -35.98
C LEU A 15 10.92 -8.69 -34.61
N GLN A 16 9.95 -7.76 -34.55
CA GLN A 16 9.25 -7.45 -33.32
C GLN A 16 8.24 -8.55 -32.92
N ALA A 17 7.62 -9.20 -33.89
CA ALA A 17 6.72 -10.33 -33.64
C ALA A 17 7.49 -11.57 -33.16
N GLU A 18 8.66 -11.87 -33.75
CA GLU A 18 9.53 -12.97 -33.31
C GLU A 18 10.07 -12.75 -31.90
N LYS A 19 10.54 -11.54 -31.57
CA LYS A 19 10.99 -11.21 -30.21
C LYS A 19 9.86 -11.28 -29.17
N ARG A 20 8.62 -10.95 -29.53
CA ARG A 20 7.43 -11.14 -28.67
C ARG A 20 7.09 -12.61 -28.47
N LEU A 21 7.30 -13.45 -29.47
CA LEU A 21 7.04 -14.89 -29.38
C LEU A 21 8.07 -15.59 -28.48
N ASP A 22 9.35 -15.18 -28.53
CA ASP A 22 10.41 -15.73 -27.68
C ASP A 22 10.27 -15.35 -26.22
N MET A 23 9.84 -14.13 -25.93
CA MET A 23 9.59 -13.70 -24.53
C MET A 23 8.38 -14.43 -23.91
N LYS A 24 7.35 -14.73 -24.70
CA LYS A 24 6.22 -15.58 -24.24
C LYS A 24 6.64 -17.03 -24.01
N LYS A 25 7.53 -17.58 -24.85
CA LYS A 25 8.08 -18.93 -24.69
C LYS A 25 9.02 -19.00 -23.47
N LEU A 26 9.81 -17.95 -23.20
CA LEU A 26 10.67 -17.87 -22.03
C LEU A 26 9.85 -17.80 -20.72
N LEU A 27 8.76 -17.02 -20.71
CA LEU A 27 7.83 -16.97 -19.59
C LEU A 27 7.09 -18.31 -19.38
N LEU A 28 6.70 -18.99 -20.46
CA LEU A 28 6.08 -20.31 -20.38
C LEU A 28 7.07 -21.39 -19.91
N ALA A 29 8.33 -21.32 -20.31
CA ALA A 29 9.38 -22.26 -19.87
C ALA A 29 9.71 -22.14 -18.38
N ILE A 30 9.60 -20.94 -17.81
CA ILE A 30 9.77 -20.70 -16.36
C ILE A 30 8.59 -21.32 -15.58
N PHE A 31 7.38 -21.36 -16.15
CA PHE A 31 6.21 -21.95 -15.50
C PHE A 31 6.11 -23.49 -15.59
N VAL A 32 6.80 -24.13 -16.56
CA VAL A 32 6.68 -25.57 -16.82
C VAL A 32 7.75 -26.42 -16.13
N LEU A 33 8.80 -25.82 -15.55
CA LEU A 33 9.92 -26.52 -14.94
C LEU A 33 9.89 -26.64 -13.42
N ILE A 34 8.71 -26.49 -12.77
CA ILE A 34 8.57 -26.81 -11.36
C ILE A 34 7.98 -28.22 -11.23
N PRO A 35 8.77 -29.25 -10.87
CA PRO A 35 8.21 -30.56 -10.62
C PRO A 35 7.36 -30.53 -9.35
N PHE A 36 6.13 -30.99 -9.48
CA PHE A 36 5.21 -31.32 -8.41
C PHE A 36 5.77 -32.48 -7.57
N GLN A 37 6.71 -32.21 -6.68
CA GLN A 37 7.09 -33.14 -5.63
C GLN A 37 7.56 -32.35 -4.43
N LEU A 38 6.69 -32.25 -3.42
CA LEU A 38 7.03 -32.36 -2.00
C LEU A 38 5.74 -32.24 -1.18
N LEU A 39 5.09 -33.40 -1.03
CA LEU A 39 4.17 -33.65 0.07
C LEU A 39 4.99 -33.94 1.33
N ALA A 40 4.61 -33.27 2.41
CA ALA A 40 4.82 -33.63 3.80
C ALA A 40 6.24 -33.57 4.36
N GLN A 41 6.53 -32.45 5.03
CA GLN A 41 7.17 -32.52 6.35
C GLN A 41 6.48 -31.49 7.26
N ASN A 42 5.84 -32.01 8.31
CA ASN A 42 5.31 -31.25 9.44
C ASN A 42 6.47 -30.69 10.27
N GLU A 43 6.94 -29.50 9.91
CA GLU A 43 7.58 -28.62 10.86
C GLU A 43 6.73 -27.36 10.92
N THR A 44 6.42 -26.92 12.11
CA THR A 44 5.72 -25.67 12.41
C THR A 44 6.42 -24.52 11.69
N LEU A 45 6.02 -24.27 10.44
CA LEU A 45 6.34 -23.06 9.71
C LEU A 45 5.77 -21.92 10.53
N ILE A 46 6.66 -21.16 11.15
CA ILE A 46 6.29 -19.86 11.73
C ILE A 46 5.66 -19.10 10.57
N SER A 47 4.36 -18.83 10.69
CA SER A 47 3.58 -18.11 9.71
C SER A 47 4.38 -16.89 9.22
N MET A 48 4.61 -16.77 7.92
CA MET A 48 5.30 -15.64 7.33
C MET A 48 4.48 -14.34 7.38
N THR A 49 3.38 -14.33 8.09
CA THR A 49 2.64 -13.14 8.52
C THR A 49 3.38 -12.33 9.60
N ASP A 50 4.70 -12.36 9.63
CA ASP A 50 5.47 -11.25 10.20
C ASP A 50 5.39 -9.97 9.32
N SER A 51 4.21 -9.75 8.73
CA SER A 51 3.67 -8.41 8.65
C SER A 51 3.65 -7.94 10.09
N LEU A 52 4.36 -6.88 10.44
CA LEU A 52 4.10 -6.19 11.70
C LEU A 52 2.58 -6.10 11.79
N PRO A 53 1.92 -6.87 12.69
CA PRO A 53 0.48 -6.86 12.71
C PRO A 53 0.11 -5.39 12.83
N SER A 54 -0.87 -4.93 12.07
CA SER A 54 -1.48 -3.64 12.36
C SER A 54 -1.76 -3.62 13.86
N LEU A 55 -1.82 -2.46 14.50
CA LEU A 55 -2.15 -2.40 15.92
C LEU A 55 -3.37 -3.29 16.23
N VAL A 56 -4.31 -3.36 15.29
CA VAL A 56 -5.51 -4.19 15.30
C VAL A 56 -5.16 -5.68 15.34
N GLU A 57 -4.23 -6.15 14.51
CA GLU A 57 -3.79 -7.57 14.53
C GLU A 57 -3.00 -7.92 15.78
N ARG A 58 -2.20 -6.98 16.29
CA ARG A 58 -1.54 -7.16 17.60
C ARG A 58 -2.53 -7.25 18.75
N LEU A 59 -3.66 -6.51 18.69
CA LEU A 59 -4.74 -6.63 19.66
C LEU A 59 -5.48 -7.97 19.57
N ILE A 60 -5.61 -8.54 18.35
CA ILE A 60 -6.25 -9.84 18.12
C ILE A 60 -5.33 -11.00 18.54
N SER A 61 -4.05 -10.96 18.15
CA SER A 61 -3.10 -12.07 18.34
C SER A 61 -2.56 -12.23 19.76
N GLN A 62 -2.80 -11.23 20.65
CA GLN A 62 -2.32 -11.26 22.03
C GLN A 62 -3.18 -12.13 22.99
N LYS A 63 -3.51 -13.34 22.59
CA LYS A 63 -3.87 -14.42 23.53
C LYS A 63 -2.61 -14.99 24.21
N ASP A 64 -1.75 -14.15 24.75
CA ASP A 64 -0.66 -14.64 25.58
C ASP A 64 -1.21 -14.96 26.98
N SER A 65 -1.59 -16.24 27.14
CA SER A 65 -1.96 -16.83 28.43
C SER A 65 -0.81 -16.78 29.45
N ALA A 66 0.42 -16.56 29.01
CA ALA A 66 1.59 -16.42 29.88
C ALA A 66 1.60 -15.12 30.69
N TYR A 67 0.86 -14.09 30.29
CA TYR A 67 0.87 -12.80 30.96
C TYR A 67 -0.08 -12.72 32.18
N ARG A 68 -0.91 -13.72 32.42
CA ARG A 68 -1.83 -13.74 33.57
C ARG A 68 -1.17 -14.05 34.93
N ALA A 69 0.11 -14.45 34.95
CA ALA A 69 0.74 -14.99 36.15
C ALA A 69 1.73 -14.05 36.88
N GLU A 70 2.12 -12.91 36.32
CA GLU A 70 3.11 -12.03 36.96
C GLU A 70 2.57 -10.63 37.25
N THR A 71 1.83 -10.52 38.35
CA THR A 71 1.51 -9.24 38.99
C THR A 71 2.72 -8.72 39.77
N HIS A 72 3.66 -8.04 39.11
CA HIS A 72 4.54 -7.08 39.78
C HIS A 72 5.09 -6.03 38.82
N PHE A 73 4.97 -4.78 39.21
CA PHE A 73 5.23 -3.50 38.54
C PHE A 73 6.68 -3.27 38.01
N ARG A 74 7.46 -4.27 37.64
CA ARG A 74 8.89 -4.10 37.35
C ARG A 74 9.40 -4.40 35.94
N HIS A 75 8.56 -4.86 35.03
CA HIS A 75 9.06 -5.11 33.67
C HIS A 75 8.14 -4.52 32.61
N ILE A 76 8.41 -3.26 32.24
CA ILE A 76 7.93 -2.70 30.97
C ILE A 76 8.54 -3.56 29.87
N LYS A 77 7.73 -4.42 29.22
CA LYS A 77 8.17 -5.16 28.03
C LYS A 77 8.06 -4.23 26.84
N SER A 78 9.19 -3.67 26.42
CA SER A 78 9.32 -2.85 25.22
C SER A 78 10.04 -3.66 24.13
N HIS A 79 9.61 -3.51 22.91
CA HIS A 79 10.31 -4.00 21.74
C HIS A 79 10.78 -2.82 20.92
N ILE A 80 12.03 -2.85 20.50
CA ILE A 80 12.65 -1.84 19.66
C ILE A 80 13.14 -2.53 18.39
N ASN A 81 12.59 -2.15 17.25
CA ASN A 81 12.99 -2.65 15.94
C ASN A 81 13.56 -1.50 15.10
N LEU A 82 14.69 -1.76 14.46
CA LEU A 82 15.21 -0.90 13.40
C LEU A 82 15.06 -1.63 12.06
N GLU A 83 14.29 -1.04 11.16
CA GLU A 83 14.09 -1.57 9.83
C GLU A 83 15.00 -0.86 8.83
N PHE A 84 15.69 -1.64 8.02
CA PHE A 84 16.56 -1.16 6.97
C PHE A 84 16.19 -1.81 5.63
N TYR A 85 16.06 -0.98 4.59
CA TYR A 85 15.81 -1.44 3.23
C TYR A 85 16.64 -0.58 2.26
N SER A 86 17.51 -1.23 1.48
CA SER A 86 18.34 -0.59 0.46
C SER A 86 18.34 -1.40 -0.83
N SER A 87 18.46 -0.73 -1.95
CA SER A 87 18.52 -1.38 -3.27
C SER A 87 19.33 -0.59 -4.30
N ALA A 88 19.93 -1.32 -5.25
CA ALA A 88 20.33 -0.82 -6.54
C ALA A 88 19.15 -0.93 -7.50
N ASN A 89 18.84 0.13 -8.24
CA ASN A 89 17.67 0.21 -9.11
C ASN A 89 18.09 0.68 -10.50
N ALA A 90 17.76 -0.11 -11.52
CA ALA A 90 17.85 0.28 -12.91
C ALA A 90 16.44 0.70 -13.38
N TYR A 91 16.33 1.92 -13.87
CA TYR A 91 15.06 2.51 -14.35
C TYR A 91 15.05 2.58 -15.86
N PHE A 92 13.86 2.38 -16.42
CA PHE A 92 13.61 2.44 -17.85
C PHE A 92 12.31 3.17 -18.12
N THR A 93 12.30 4.07 -19.12
CA THR A 93 11.12 4.75 -19.65
C THR A 93 10.95 4.38 -21.12
N GLU A 94 9.75 3.94 -21.52
CA GLU A 94 9.47 3.45 -22.88
C GLU A 94 10.50 2.43 -23.40
N ASN A 95 10.96 1.51 -22.52
CA ASN A 95 12.01 0.52 -22.76
C ASN A 95 13.42 1.08 -22.98
N GLN A 96 13.63 2.36 -22.77
CA GLN A 96 14.98 2.96 -22.79
C GLN A 96 15.52 3.03 -21.39
N PHE A 97 16.81 2.71 -21.23
CA PHE A 97 17.50 2.82 -19.96
C PHE A 97 17.67 4.30 -19.58
N ASP A 98 17.25 4.66 -18.40
CA ASP A 98 17.35 6.03 -17.87
C ASP A 98 18.55 6.18 -16.93
N GLU A 99 18.55 5.40 -15.86
CA GLU A 99 19.59 5.48 -14.83
C GLU A 99 19.75 4.18 -14.03
N LEU A 100 20.92 4.04 -13.41
CA LEU A 100 21.18 3.08 -12.33
C LEU A 100 21.53 3.87 -11.07
N SER A 101 20.78 3.66 -9.99
CA SER A 101 21.03 4.37 -8.74
C SER A 101 20.91 3.46 -7.51
N PHE A 102 21.70 3.76 -6.47
CA PHE A 102 21.57 3.14 -5.16
C PHE A 102 20.63 3.99 -4.29
N LYS A 103 19.67 3.34 -3.63
CA LYS A 103 18.71 4.04 -2.76
C LYS A 103 18.62 3.33 -1.41
N VAL A 104 18.58 4.13 -0.35
CA VAL A 104 18.11 3.69 0.95
C VAL A 104 16.60 3.96 0.96
N ASN A 105 15.82 2.92 0.71
CA ASN A 105 14.38 3.03 0.53
C ASN A 105 13.64 3.21 1.86
N ARG A 106 14.24 2.67 2.96
CA ARG A 106 13.67 2.81 4.30
C ARG A 106 14.71 2.67 5.38
N VAL A 107 14.64 3.59 6.33
CA VAL A 107 15.22 3.45 7.67
C VAL A 107 14.09 3.84 8.63
N ARG A 108 13.64 2.91 9.47
CA ARG A 108 12.48 3.11 10.33
C ARG A 108 12.73 2.54 11.72
N LEU A 109 12.48 3.36 12.74
CA LEU A 109 12.49 2.95 14.13
C LEU A 109 11.05 2.69 14.57
N GLU A 110 10.82 1.56 15.21
CA GLU A 110 9.56 1.24 15.88
C GLU A 110 9.81 0.83 17.33
N ILE A 111 9.07 1.45 18.23
CA ILE A 111 9.11 1.18 19.67
C ILE A 111 7.68 0.90 20.10
N TYR A 112 7.42 -0.29 20.62
CA TYR A 112 6.10 -0.64 21.12
C TYR A 112 6.19 -1.54 22.35
N GLY A 113 5.13 -1.54 23.14
CA GLY A 113 5.13 -2.34 24.35
C GLY A 113 3.89 -2.14 25.21
N ARG A 114 3.89 -2.86 26.33
CA ARG A 114 2.86 -2.74 27.37
C ARG A 114 3.44 -2.08 28.61
N LEU A 115 2.72 -1.06 29.11
CA LEU A 115 3.03 -0.40 30.38
C LEU A 115 2.47 -1.21 31.56
N ASN A 116 1.27 -1.80 31.37
CA ASN A 116 0.58 -2.65 32.35
C ASN A 116 -0.50 -3.48 31.64
N SER A 117 -1.36 -4.19 32.38
CA SER A 117 -2.45 -5.00 31.82
C SER A 117 -3.47 -4.20 31.00
N HIS A 118 -3.57 -2.89 31.21
CA HIS A 118 -4.59 -2.03 30.60
C HIS A 118 -4.03 -1.04 29.58
N LEU A 119 -2.73 -0.78 29.56
CA LEU A 119 -2.13 0.23 28.71
C LEU A 119 -1.00 -0.34 27.86
N SER A 120 -1.05 -0.07 26.57
CA SER A 120 0.06 -0.28 25.63
C SER A 120 0.31 0.98 24.80
N TYR A 121 1.46 1.03 24.15
CA TYR A 121 1.87 2.16 23.33
C TYR A 121 2.56 1.70 22.05
N ASN A 122 2.52 2.55 21.02
CA ASN A 122 3.28 2.37 19.79
C ASN A 122 3.80 3.73 19.33
N PHE A 123 5.11 3.77 19.08
CA PHE A 123 5.78 4.87 18.41
C PHE A 123 6.53 4.32 17.20
N ARG A 124 6.37 4.96 16.02
CA ARG A 124 7.06 4.57 14.80
C ARG A 124 7.41 5.79 13.96
N GLN A 125 8.69 5.88 13.57
CA GLN A 125 9.20 6.97 12.76
C GLN A 125 10.05 6.46 11.61
N SER A 126 9.80 6.99 10.40
CA SER A 126 10.62 6.80 9.20
C SER A 126 11.59 7.95 9.04
N PHE A 127 12.90 7.65 9.00
CA PHE A 127 13.95 8.68 8.90
C PHE A 127 14.18 9.17 7.48
N ASN A 128 13.73 8.44 6.48
CA ASN A 128 13.89 8.78 5.07
C ASN A 128 12.67 9.46 4.44
N ARG A 129 11.74 9.96 5.26
CA ARG A 129 10.62 10.79 4.82
C ARG A 129 10.89 12.26 5.09
N TYR A 130 10.53 13.11 4.13
CA TYR A 130 10.50 14.55 4.35
C TYR A 130 9.52 14.88 5.47
N SER A 131 9.94 15.76 6.37
CA SER A 131 9.12 16.19 7.50
C SER A 131 8.58 17.59 7.23
N ASN A 132 7.25 17.69 7.04
CA ASN A 132 6.61 19.00 7.00
C ASN A 132 6.32 19.47 8.44
N PRO A 133 6.84 20.62 8.87
CA PRO A 133 6.60 21.14 10.23
C PRO A 133 5.15 21.66 10.42
N TYR A 134 4.42 21.93 9.35
CA TYR A 134 3.06 22.48 9.40
C TYR A 134 2.01 21.38 9.17
N SER A 135 1.92 20.43 10.09
CA SER A 135 0.91 19.38 10.04
C SER A 135 -0.31 19.72 10.90
N LEU A 136 -1.49 19.25 10.50
CA LEU A 136 -2.74 19.44 11.25
C LEU A 136 -2.68 18.82 12.65
N ASP A 137 -1.91 17.75 12.82
CA ASP A 137 -1.73 17.02 14.08
C ASP A 137 -0.51 17.49 14.90
N ASN A 138 0.18 18.55 14.48
CA ASN A 138 1.41 19.08 15.08
C ASN A 138 2.57 18.07 15.17
N LEU A 139 2.51 16.98 14.41
CA LEU A 139 3.57 15.99 14.36
C LEU A 139 4.26 16.00 13.00
N ALA A 140 5.54 15.72 12.99
CA ALA A 140 6.29 15.53 11.75
C ALA A 140 5.64 14.41 10.91
N SER A 141 5.54 14.61 9.59
CA SER A 141 4.95 13.61 8.68
C SER A 141 5.74 12.29 8.66
N SER A 142 7.01 12.32 9.09
CA SER A 142 7.85 11.15 9.29
C SER A 142 7.42 10.26 10.46
N ILE A 143 6.65 10.80 11.44
CA ILE A 143 6.08 10.02 12.54
C ILE A 143 4.82 9.33 12.03
N GLU A 144 4.88 8.01 11.96
CA GLU A 144 3.79 7.15 11.46
C GLU A 144 2.84 6.73 12.59
N HIS A 145 3.37 6.36 13.74
CA HIS A 145 2.61 6.05 14.95
C HIS A 145 3.11 6.86 16.14
N ALA A 146 2.18 7.39 16.90
CA ALA A 146 2.41 8.00 18.22
C ALA A 146 1.09 7.89 18.97
N ASN A 147 0.85 6.72 19.59
CA ASN A 147 -0.45 6.42 20.21
C ASN A 147 -0.33 5.60 21.49
N ILE A 148 -1.40 5.67 22.27
CA ILE A 148 -1.62 4.86 23.46
C ILE A 148 -2.93 4.09 23.24
N THR A 149 -2.92 2.82 23.65
CA THR A 149 -4.09 1.96 23.65
C THR A 149 -4.49 1.66 25.08
N TRP A 150 -5.76 1.91 25.39
CA TRP A 150 -6.40 1.48 26.62
C TRP A 150 -7.21 0.21 26.36
N HIS A 151 -6.82 -0.88 26.99
CA HIS A 151 -7.52 -2.15 26.99
C HIS A 151 -8.52 -2.16 28.15
N ALA A 152 -9.75 -1.71 27.87
CA ALA A 152 -10.80 -1.61 28.89
C ALA A 152 -11.32 -2.99 29.30
N SER A 153 -11.29 -3.97 28.37
CA SER A 153 -11.63 -5.36 28.59
C SER A 153 -11.01 -6.24 27.50
N ASP A 154 -11.16 -7.57 27.60
CA ASP A 154 -10.76 -8.52 26.54
C ASP A 154 -11.52 -8.30 25.23
N LYS A 155 -12.67 -7.59 25.27
CA LYS A 155 -13.53 -7.35 24.12
C LYS A 155 -13.48 -5.92 23.58
N PHE A 156 -12.94 -4.97 24.34
CA PHE A 156 -12.92 -3.58 23.93
C PHE A 156 -11.60 -2.90 24.24
N SER A 157 -11.08 -2.23 23.23
CA SER A 157 -9.89 -1.37 23.35
C SER A 157 -10.13 -0.02 22.68
N LEU A 158 -9.55 1.03 23.24
CA LEU A 158 -9.56 2.39 22.68
C LEU A 158 -8.14 2.86 22.40
N VAL A 159 -7.90 3.29 21.18
CA VAL A 159 -6.62 3.87 20.73
C VAL A 159 -6.77 5.37 20.57
N ALA A 160 -5.82 6.14 21.12
CA ALA A 160 -5.77 7.59 20.98
C ALA A 160 -4.38 8.02 20.50
N GLY A 161 -4.33 8.95 19.56
CA GLY A 161 -3.10 9.49 18.97
C GLY A 161 -2.98 9.23 17.48
N LYS A 162 -1.76 9.38 16.94
CA LYS A 162 -1.48 9.12 15.52
C LYS A 162 -1.38 7.63 15.25
N GLN A 163 -2.16 7.15 14.31
CA GLN A 163 -2.37 5.73 14.07
C GLN A 163 -2.68 5.45 12.62
N PHE A 164 -2.65 4.18 12.24
CA PHE A 164 -3.04 3.73 10.92
C PHE A 164 -4.55 3.92 10.69
N VAL A 165 -4.94 4.40 9.53
CA VAL A 165 -6.34 4.53 9.14
C VAL A 165 -6.89 3.17 8.73
N ALA A 166 -7.98 2.73 9.36
CA ALA A 166 -8.54 1.40 9.18
C ALA A 166 -9.31 1.24 7.85
N LEU A 167 -8.64 1.53 6.73
CA LEU A 167 -9.24 1.58 5.39
C LEU A 167 -9.68 0.23 4.83
N GLY A 168 -9.40 -0.89 5.50
CA GLY A 168 -9.63 -2.23 4.94
C GLY A 168 -8.61 -2.59 3.85
N GLY A 169 -8.88 -3.67 3.12
CA GLY A 169 -7.92 -4.23 2.19
C GLY A 169 -6.82 -5.02 2.90
N TYR A 170 -5.95 -5.66 2.14
CA TYR A 170 -4.82 -6.40 2.68
C TYR A 170 -3.49 -5.70 2.39
N GLU A 171 -3.30 -5.17 1.18
CA GLU A 171 -2.06 -4.48 0.79
C GLU A 171 -1.69 -3.35 1.77
N ALA A 172 -2.68 -2.61 2.26
CA ALA A 172 -2.46 -1.50 3.20
C ALA A 172 -1.96 -1.96 4.58
N TYR A 173 -2.26 -3.20 4.98
CA TYR A 173 -1.88 -3.76 6.29
C TYR A 173 -0.58 -4.57 6.25
N ILE A 174 -0.12 -5.00 5.07
CA ILE A 174 1.15 -5.71 4.95
C ILE A 174 2.29 -4.77 5.37
N ASN A 175 3.27 -5.33 6.07
CA ASN A 175 4.49 -4.58 6.34
C ASN A 175 5.09 -4.08 5.02
N ALA A 176 5.28 -2.78 4.93
CA ALA A 176 5.87 -2.13 3.77
C ALA A 176 7.29 -2.63 3.40
N LEU A 177 7.93 -3.46 4.24
CA LEU A 177 9.16 -4.18 3.90
C LEU A 177 8.90 -5.44 3.03
N LYS A 178 7.66 -5.93 2.99
CA LYS A 178 7.24 -7.01 2.08
C LYS A 178 6.74 -6.45 0.74
N VAL A 179 6.17 -5.23 0.73
CA VAL A 179 5.67 -4.57 -0.48
C VAL A 179 6.78 -3.71 -1.08
N ARG A 180 7.27 -4.07 -2.26
CA ARG A 180 8.30 -3.32 -2.99
C ARG A 180 7.74 -2.12 -3.73
N GLU A 181 6.49 -2.23 -4.16
CA GLU A 181 5.72 -1.16 -4.78
C GLU A 181 4.25 -1.32 -4.40
N PHE A 182 3.64 -0.27 -3.88
CA PHE A 182 2.21 -0.22 -3.60
C PHE A 182 1.41 0.04 -4.89
N SER A 183 0.12 -0.29 -4.86
CA SER A 183 -0.85 0.27 -5.82
C SER A 183 -0.84 1.79 -5.73
N GLU A 184 -1.25 2.46 -6.80
CA GLU A 184 -1.32 3.92 -6.80
C GLU A 184 -2.32 4.43 -5.76
N PHE A 185 -3.40 3.65 -5.53
CA PHE A 185 -4.34 3.89 -4.46
C PHE A 185 -3.66 3.95 -3.09
N ASN A 186 -2.99 2.88 -2.67
CA ASN A 186 -2.36 2.82 -1.34
C ASN A 186 -1.16 3.75 -1.19
N SER A 187 -0.53 4.16 -2.31
CA SER A 187 0.56 5.15 -2.29
C SER A 187 0.09 6.59 -2.19
N SER A 188 -1.15 6.89 -2.61
CA SER A 188 -1.70 8.26 -2.62
C SER A 188 -2.52 8.62 -1.37
N VAL A 189 -2.94 7.64 -0.57
CA VAL A 189 -3.74 7.87 0.63
C VAL A 189 -2.86 8.15 1.84
N ALA A 190 -3.27 9.15 2.63
CA ALA A 190 -2.62 9.48 3.90
C ALA A 190 -3.04 8.48 4.99
N VAL A 191 -2.30 7.37 5.08
CA VAL A 191 -2.64 6.21 5.93
C VAL A 191 -2.32 6.37 7.43
N TYR A 192 -1.66 7.45 7.86
CA TYR A 192 -1.34 7.70 9.28
C TYR A 192 -1.92 9.01 9.72
N GLN A 193 -2.95 8.96 10.59
CA GLN A 193 -3.70 10.13 11.02
C GLN A 193 -3.90 10.14 12.53
N ALA A 194 -3.97 11.35 13.12
CA ALA A 194 -4.30 11.52 14.52
C ALA A 194 -5.81 11.43 14.75
N GLY A 195 -6.21 10.74 15.82
CA GLY A 195 -7.61 10.60 16.20
C GLY A 195 -7.86 9.48 17.21
N LEU A 196 -9.06 8.92 17.17
CA LEU A 196 -9.53 7.88 18.07
C LEU A 196 -9.97 6.64 17.28
N MET A 197 -9.73 5.45 17.84
CA MET A 197 -10.18 4.19 17.28
C MET A 197 -10.67 3.26 18.40
N GLY A 198 -11.93 2.85 18.32
CA GLY A 198 -12.51 1.79 19.14
C GLY A 198 -12.39 0.46 18.42
N VAL A 199 -11.89 -0.56 19.11
CA VAL A 199 -11.78 -1.94 18.62
C VAL A 199 -12.69 -2.82 19.46
N ILE A 200 -13.61 -3.50 18.82
CA ILE A 200 -14.62 -4.37 19.46
C ILE A 200 -14.41 -5.79 18.95
N GLN A 201 -14.01 -6.69 19.85
CA GLN A 201 -13.86 -8.11 19.56
C GLN A 201 -15.12 -8.85 19.93
N PHE A 202 -15.93 -9.23 18.94
CA PHE A 202 -17.19 -9.97 19.19
C PHE A 202 -16.93 -11.44 19.52
N THR A 203 -16.06 -12.06 18.72
CA THR A 203 -15.59 -13.44 18.90
C THR A 203 -14.08 -13.48 18.61
N PRO A 204 -13.38 -14.56 18.90
CA PRO A 204 -11.96 -14.67 18.52
C PRO A 204 -11.66 -14.41 17.03
N SER A 205 -12.64 -14.66 16.16
CA SER A 205 -12.51 -14.54 14.71
C SER A 205 -13.25 -13.33 14.11
N GLN A 206 -13.95 -12.50 14.91
CA GLN A 206 -14.76 -11.39 14.40
C GLN A 206 -14.48 -10.11 15.17
N GLN A 207 -14.08 -9.07 14.46
CA GLN A 207 -13.72 -7.78 15.01
C GLN A 207 -14.37 -6.65 14.24
N LEU A 208 -14.83 -5.64 14.95
CA LEU A 208 -15.29 -4.36 14.41
C LEU A 208 -14.37 -3.24 14.89
N VAL A 209 -13.96 -2.39 13.97
CA VAL A 209 -13.23 -1.17 14.26
C VAL A 209 -14.07 0.03 13.89
N LEU A 210 -14.23 0.96 14.84
CA LEU A 210 -14.85 2.26 14.63
C LEU A 210 -13.77 3.31 14.82
N GLN A 211 -13.51 4.12 13.79
CA GLN A 211 -12.42 5.09 13.84
C GLN A 211 -12.91 6.48 13.42
N LEU A 212 -12.41 7.51 14.11
CA LEU A 212 -12.57 8.91 13.76
C LEU A 212 -11.21 9.58 13.84
N VAL A 213 -10.68 10.02 12.70
CA VAL A 213 -9.34 10.61 12.57
C VAL A 213 -9.38 11.87 11.71
N ASN A 214 -8.32 12.65 11.71
CA ASN A 214 -8.13 13.69 10.71
C ASN A 214 -8.14 13.06 9.30
N ASN A 215 -8.69 13.76 8.31
CA ASN A 215 -8.69 13.26 6.93
C ASN A 215 -7.40 13.60 6.15
N ARG A 216 -6.48 14.34 6.77
CA ARG A 216 -5.20 14.76 6.21
C ARG A 216 -4.20 15.07 7.32
N SER A 217 -2.91 15.01 7.01
CA SER A 217 -1.84 15.45 7.92
C SER A 217 -1.37 16.86 7.62
N GLY A 218 -1.39 17.30 6.35
CA GLY A 218 -0.87 18.58 5.89
C GLY A 218 -1.93 19.68 5.73
N SER A 219 -1.51 20.77 5.11
CA SER A 219 -2.34 21.90 4.73
C SER A 219 -3.20 21.60 3.48
N ASP A 220 -4.08 22.51 3.10
CA ASP A 220 -4.85 22.40 1.83
C ASP A 220 -3.94 22.37 0.60
N SER A 221 -2.80 23.09 0.62
CA SER A 221 -1.83 23.08 -0.47
C SER A 221 -1.06 21.75 -0.59
N ASP A 222 -0.93 21.00 0.51
CA ASP A 222 -0.34 19.66 0.47
C ASP A 222 -1.33 18.63 -0.07
N LEU A 223 -2.64 18.85 0.17
CA LEU A 223 -3.72 17.96 -0.26
C LEU A 223 -4.12 18.19 -1.71
N PHE A 224 -4.16 19.44 -2.16
CA PHE A 224 -4.62 19.83 -3.50
C PHE A 224 -3.49 20.45 -4.30
N LEU A 225 -3.03 19.80 -5.35
CA LEU A 225 -1.84 20.16 -6.13
C LEU A 225 -1.81 21.64 -6.56
N TYR A 226 -2.95 22.18 -6.98
CA TYR A 226 -3.09 23.58 -7.39
C TYR A 226 -3.97 24.41 -6.43
N GLY A 227 -3.97 23.99 -5.15
CA GLY A 227 -4.81 24.60 -4.14
C GLY A 227 -6.28 24.19 -4.22
N ARG A 228 -7.06 24.72 -3.30
CA ARG A 228 -8.51 24.51 -3.27
C ARG A 228 -9.16 25.24 -4.44
N PRO A 229 -10.12 24.61 -5.15
CA PRO A 229 -10.84 25.27 -6.24
C PRO A 229 -11.51 26.56 -5.81
N ASP A 230 -11.59 27.54 -6.72
CA ASP A 230 -12.21 28.84 -6.46
C ASP A 230 -13.65 28.70 -5.97
N GLY A 231 -14.02 29.50 -4.99
CA GLY A 231 -15.37 29.52 -4.39
C GLY A 231 -15.64 28.33 -3.44
N VAL A 232 -14.69 27.41 -3.24
CA VAL A 232 -14.82 26.30 -2.29
C VAL A 232 -14.22 26.68 -0.94
N GLU A 233 -15.04 26.74 0.11
CA GLU A 233 -14.59 27.03 1.47
C GLU A 233 -13.92 25.80 2.13
N ALA A 234 -12.97 26.05 3.06
CA ALA A 234 -12.33 25.00 3.84
C ALA A 234 -13.34 24.17 4.64
N ALA A 235 -13.00 22.90 4.88
CA ALA A 235 -13.75 22.07 5.82
C ALA A 235 -13.61 22.63 7.25
N LYS A 236 -14.75 22.76 7.96
CA LYS A 236 -14.73 23.08 9.39
C LYS A 236 -14.35 21.87 10.24
N PHE A 237 -14.67 20.68 9.77
CA PHE A 237 -14.39 19.39 10.41
C PHE A 237 -13.64 18.49 9.40
N PRO A 238 -12.32 18.65 9.26
CA PRO A 238 -11.51 17.82 8.35
C PRO A 238 -11.29 16.43 8.93
N LEU A 239 -12.39 15.69 9.15
CA LEU A 239 -12.39 14.38 9.78
C LEU A 239 -12.77 13.29 8.77
N LEU A 240 -12.29 12.08 9.04
CA LEU A 240 -12.62 10.84 8.36
C LEU A 240 -13.15 9.85 9.40
N ALA A 241 -14.40 9.42 9.22
CA ALA A 241 -15.01 8.35 9.99
C ALA A 241 -14.90 7.05 9.20
N THR A 242 -14.51 5.97 9.87
CA THR A 242 -14.37 4.65 9.26
C THR A 242 -15.04 3.58 10.12
N VAL A 243 -15.74 2.68 9.46
CA VAL A 243 -16.20 1.40 10.00
C VAL A 243 -15.45 0.31 9.25
N ASN A 244 -14.74 -0.55 9.99
CA ASN A 244 -13.98 -1.65 9.41
C ASN A 244 -14.38 -2.95 10.12
N TRP A 245 -14.69 -3.97 9.35
CA TRP A 245 -14.93 -5.32 9.83
C TRP A 245 -13.81 -6.24 9.39
N ASN A 246 -13.26 -7.00 10.35
CA ASN A 246 -12.27 -8.03 10.14
C ASN A 246 -12.85 -9.37 10.54
N GLY A 247 -12.79 -10.34 9.65
CA GLY A 247 -13.26 -11.70 9.88
C GLY A 247 -12.22 -12.72 9.49
N ASN A 248 -12.01 -13.73 10.36
CA ASN A 248 -11.12 -14.84 10.12
C ASN A 248 -11.94 -16.12 10.09
N PHE A 249 -11.73 -16.98 9.10
CA PHE A 249 -12.48 -18.20 8.87
C PHE A 249 -11.55 -19.36 8.50
N LEU A 250 -12.02 -20.58 8.60
CA LEU A 250 -11.30 -21.80 8.25
C LEU A 250 -9.95 -21.91 8.96
N ASP A 251 -9.95 -21.77 10.30
CA ASP A 251 -8.75 -21.77 11.13
C ASP A 251 -7.71 -20.74 10.67
N ASP A 252 -8.19 -19.51 10.46
CA ASP A 252 -7.42 -18.34 9.98
C ASP A 252 -6.88 -18.47 8.54
N ALA A 253 -7.30 -19.48 7.76
CA ALA A 253 -6.88 -19.62 6.37
C ALA A 253 -7.56 -18.62 5.43
N LEU A 254 -8.73 -18.08 5.80
CA LEU A 254 -9.41 -17.01 5.05
C LEU A 254 -9.59 -15.79 5.94
N LEU A 255 -9.06 -14.65 5.48
CA LEU A 255 -9.12 -13.38 6.19
C LEU A 255 -9.90 -12.37 5.31
N PHE A 256 -10.89 -11.71 5.91
CA PHE A 256 -11.67 -10.64 5.28
C PHE A 256 -11.46 -9.33 6.02
N ARG A 257 -11.22 -8.25 5.26
CA ARG A 257 -10.99 -6.89 5.78
C ARG A 257 -11.79 -5.90 4.96
N TYR A 258 -13.01 -5.62 5.39
CA TYR A 258 -13.93 -4.74 4.68
C TYR A 258 -14.12 -3.45 5.45
N ALA A 259 -14.06 -2.32 4.73
CA ALA A 259 -14.25 -1.03 5.35
C ALA A 259 -15.08 -0.08 4.49
N ALA A 260 -15.77 0.81 5.17
CA ALA A 260 -16.42 1.97 4.60
C ALA A 260 -15.99 3.22 5.37
N SER A 261 -15.55 4.24 4.65
CA SER A 261 -15.11 5.50 5.24
C SER A 261 -15.82 6.68 4.58
N MET A 262 -16.08 7.72 5.37
CA MET A 262 -16.64 8.98 4.91
C MET A 262 -15.96 10.14 5.62
N GLY A 263 -15.62 11.20 4.88
CA GLY A 263 -15.01 12.41 5.43
C GLY A 263 -15.34 13.65 4.63
N GLN A 264 -14.91 14.80 5.13
CA GLN A 264 -15.13 16.10 4.48
C GLN A 264 -13.79 16.70 4.05
N LEU A 265 -13.58 16.84 2.73
CA LEU A 265 -12.39 17.49 2.14
C LEU A 265 -12.46 19.02 2.21
N ALA A 266 -13.64 19.56 1.88
CA ALA A 266 -13.96 20.98 1.93
C ALA A 266 -15.46 21.14 2.17
N LYS A 267 -15.95 22.34 2.39
CA LYS A 267 -17.40 22.59 2.60
C LYS A 267 -18.22 22.07 1.41
N GLY A 268 -19.11 21.11 1.66
CA GLY A 268 -19.93 20.46 0.64
C GLY A 268 -19.16 19.52 -0.31
N LYS A 269 -17.90 19.24 -0.06
CA LYS A 269 -17.07 18.31 -0.84
C LYS A 269 -16.60 17.18 0.06
N ASN A 270 -17.18 15.99 -0.11
CA ASN A 270 -16.92 14.83 0.71
C ASN A 270 -16.01 13.82 0.01
N ILE A 271 -15.47 12.92 0.80
CA ILE A 271 -14.71 11.74 0.39
C ILE A 271 -15.42 10.49 0.90
N TYR A 272 -15.49 9.45 0.07
CA TYR A 272 -16.05 8.15 0.40
C TYR A 272 -15.09 7.06 -0.07
N TYR A 273 -14.77 6.12 0.82
CA TYR A 273 -13.95 4.96 0.54
C TYR A 273 -14.74 3.69 0.85
N LEU A 274 -14.69 2.73 -0.07
CA LEU A 274 -15.19 1.38 0.12
C LEU A 274 -14.08 0.42 -0.24
N THR A 275 -13.73 -0.48 0.67
CA THR A 275 -12.67 -1.46 0.46
C THR A 275 -13.10 -2.85 0.86
N CYS A 276 -12.71 -3.84 0.08
CA CYS A 276 -12.94 -5.26 0.32
C CYS A 276 -11.60 -5.99 0.14
N GLY A 277 -11.00 -6.45 1.21
CA GLY A 277 -9.79 -7.26 1.19
C GLY A 277 -10.09 -8.71 1.51
N ASN A 278 -9.63 -9.61 0.65
CA ASN A 278 -9.82 -11.05 0.79
C ASN A 278 -8.45 -11.72 0.72
N THR A 279 -8.08 -12.48 1.74
CA THR A 279 -6.80 -13.14 1.80
C THR A 279 -7.00 -14.62 2.08
N TYR A 280 -6.26 -15.44 1.37
CA TYR A 280 -6.08 -16.86 1.66
C TYR A 280 -4.64 -17.07 2.11
N GLU A 281 -4.48 -17.66 3.29
CA GLU A 281 -3.19 -17.97 3.87
C GLU A 281 -3.21 -19.42 4.41
N LYS A 282 -2.45 -20.30 3.76
CA LYS A 282 -2.32 -21.68 4.24
C LYS A 282 -0.97 -22.27 3.84
N GLY A 283 -0.22 -22.69 4.84
CA GLY A 283 1.11 -23.25 4.63
C GLY A 283 2.05 -22.27 3.93
N PRO A 284 2.69 -22.65 2.82
CA PRO A 284 3.65 -21.79 2.14
C PRO A 284 3.01 -20.76 1.18
N VAL A 285 1.68 -20.70 1.09
CA VAL A 285 0.95 -19.88 0.13
C VAL A 285 0.21 -18.75 0.85
N ILE A 286 0.41 -17.52 0.37
CA ILE A 286 -0.43 -16.37 0.69
C ILE A 286 -0.94 -15.81 -0.65
N ALA A 287 -2.25 -15.61 -0.74
CA ALA A 287 -2.85 -14.97 -1.89
C ALA A 287 -3.87 -13.93 -1.40
N TYR A 288 -3.89 -12.75 -1.99
CA TYR A 288 -4.93 -11.77 -1.66
C TYR A 288 -5.51 -11.10 -2.91
N LEU A 289 -6.74 -10.65 -2.74
CA LEU A 289 -7.49 -9.84 -3.70
C LEU A 289 -8.13 -8.67 -2.96
N ASP A 290 -7.67 -7.46 -3.27
CA ASP A 290 -8.26 -6.22 -2.77
C ASP A 290 -9.06 -5.52 -3.87
N VAL A 291 -10.24 -5.03 -3.51
CA VAL A 291 -11.06 -4.16 -4.35
C VAL A 291 -11.32 -2.88 -3.59
N MET A 292 -10.96 -1.73 -4.18
CA MET A 292 -11.01 -0.44 -3.53
C MET A 292 -11.69 0.59 -4.44
N TYR A 293 -12.72 1.24 -3.92
CA TYR A 293 -13.45 2.30 -4.61
C TYR A 293 -13.38 3.61 -3.84
N TYR A 294 -13.00 4.66 -4.53
CA TYR A 294 -12.96 6.03 -4.03
C TYR A 294 -13.87 6.95 -4.80
N ARG A 295 -14.51 7.86 -4.07
CA ARG A 295 -15.24 8.97 -4.67
C ARG A 295 -14.96 10.24 -3.87
N GLU A 296 -14.43 11.23 -4.55
CA GLU A 296 -13.92 12.46 -3.94
C GLU A 296 -14.58 13.69 -4.58
N GLY A 297 -15.04 14.60 -3.73
CA GLY A 297 -15.59 15.88 -4.22
C GLY A 297 -14.51 16.82 -4.80
N ILE A 298 -13.26 16.64 -4.36
CA ILE A 298 -12.05 17.29 -4.90
C ILE A 298 -10.99 16.18 -5.01
N ASP A 299 -10.20 16.17 -6.07
CA ASP A 299 -9.15 15.20 -6.32
C ASP A 299 -7.99 15.35 -5.33
N SER A 300 -8.13 14.72 -4.15
CA SER A 300 -7.11 14.72 -3.12
C SER A 300 -5.96 13.73 -3.40
N GLN A 301 -6.18 12.76 -4.28
CA GLN A 301 -5.14 11.86 -4.77
C GLN A 301 -4.28 12.48 -5.86
N GLN A 302 -4.69 13.61 -6.41
CA GLN A 302 -4.00 14.42 -7.44
C GLN A 302 -3.79 13.68 -8.78
N ARG A 303 -4.31 12.47 -8.96
CA ARG A 303 -4.04 11.62 -10.12
C ARG A 303 -4.67 12.14 -11.42
N ILE A 304 -5.89 12.69 -11.34
CA ILE A 304 -6.52 13.35 -12.51
C ILE A 304 -6.01 14.78 -12.65
N THR A 305 -5.79 15.44 -11.54
CA THR A 305 -5.25 16.82 -11.51
C THR A 305 -3.90 16.91 -12.22
N THR A 306 -3.00 15.92 -12.02
CA THR A 306 -1.68 15.87 -12.66
C THR A 306 -1.71 15.61 -14.17
N LEU A 307 -2.84 15.19 -14.73
CA LEU A 307 -2.98 14.98 -16.18
C LEU A 307 -3.05 16.28 -16.99
N GLN A 308 -3.12 17.45 -16.34
CA GLN A 308 -3.05 18.73 -17.04
C GLN A 308 -1.61 19.00 -17.48
N GLY A 309 -1.36 18.96 -18.80
CA GLY A 309 -0.06 19.28 -19.37
C GLY A 309 0.24 20.78 -19.25
N GLN A 310 1.51 21.11 -19.06
CA GLN A 310 1.99 22.49 -19.13
C GLN A 310 2.14 22.90 -20.60
N GLY A 311 1.44 23.94 -21.06
CA GLY A 311 1.74 24.44 -22.42
C GLY A 311 0.70 25.28 -23.15
N ARG A 312 -0.50 25.51 -22.62
CA ARG A 312 -1.52 26.34 -23.36
C ARG A 312 -1.90 27.66 -22.73
N GLY A 313 -1.08 28.23 -21.85
CA GLY A 313 -1.39 29.48 -21.18
C GLY A 313 -2.63 29.42 -20.26
N THR A 314 -3.18 28.25 -20.01
CA THR A 314 -4.23 28.01 -19.02
C THR A 314 -3.58 27.72 -17.68
N VAL A 315 -4.03 28.40 -16.62
CA VAL A 315 -3.62 28.13 -15.25
C VAL A 315 -4.16 26.74 -14.87
N PRO A 316 -3.32 25.80 -14.46
CA PRO A 316 -3.80 24.49 -14.01
C PRO A 316 -4.69 24.64 -12.77
N VAL A 317 -5.71 23.81 -12.68
CA VAL A 317 -6.68 23.82 -11.57
C VAL A 317 -6.82 22.42 -10.97
N THR A 318 -7.11 22.35 -9.68
CA THR A 318 -7.40 21.08 -9.01
C THR A 318 -8.71 20.50 -9.54
N ALA A 319 -8.68 19.24 -9.97
CA ALA A 319 -9.84 18.55 -10.48
C ALA A 319 -10.88 18.33 -9.36
N MET A 320 -12.15 18.40 -9.74
CA MET A 320 -13.27 18.09 -8.85
C MET A 320 -14.03 16.86 -9.32
N ASN A 321 -14.79 16.26 -8.41
CA ASN A 321 -15.66 15.13 -8.70
C ASN A 321 -14.90 13.90 -9.25
N ALA A 322 -13.76 13.58 -8.66
CA ALA A 322 -12.94 12.44 -9.02
C ALA A 322 -13.47 11.12 -8.42
N GLN A 323 -13.29 10.02 -9.13
CA GLN A 323 -13.50 8.66 -8.61
C GLN A 323 -12.45 7.70 -9.13
N TYR A 324 -12.09 6.73 -8.30
CA TYR A 324 -11.07 5.74 -8.59
C TYR A 324 -11.56 4.34 -8.24
N LEU A 325 -11.19 3.37 -9.04
CA LEU A 325 -11.46 1.95 -8.78
C LEU A 325 -10.15 1.19 -8.96
N THR A 326 -9.79 0.40 -7.96
CA THR A 326 -8.54 -0.35 -7.91
C THR A 326 -8.81 -1.81 -7.61
N PHE A 327 -8.20 -2.71 -8.37
CA PHE A 327 -8.12 -4.14 -8.11
C PHE A 327 -6.66 -4.50 -7.89
N ILE A 328 -6.36 -5.23 -6.82
CA ILE A 328 -5.02 -5.69 -6.51
C ILE A 328 -5.07 -7.18 -6.27
N ALA A 329 -4.22 -7.93 -6.96
CA ALA A 329 -4.07 -9.36 -6.74
C ALA A 329 -2.60 -9.69 -6.50
N ASP A 330 -2.34 -10.56 -5.55
CA ASP A 330 -1.01 -11.02 -5.16
C ASP A 330 -1.03 -12.52 -4.89
N LEU A 331 0.04 -13.18 -5.28
CA LEU A 331 0.30 -14.58 -4.94
C LEU A 331 1.75 -14.69 -4.49
N ASP A 332 1.93 -15.02 -3.24
CA ASP A 332 3.20 -15.22 -2.55
C ASP A 332 3.38 -16.71 -2.22
N TYR A 333 4.53 -17.28 -2.56
CA TYR A 333 4.81 -18.70 -2.39
C TYR A 333 6.21 -18.94 -1.88
N GLN A 334 6.30 -19.42 -0.64
CA GLN A 334 7.55 -19.90 -0.06
C GLN A 334 7.85 -21.34 -0.49
N PHE A 335 8.51 -21.50 -1.64
CA PHE A 335 8.78 -22.81 -2.23
C PHE A 335 9.94 -23.55 -1.55
N HIS A 336 10.72 -22.87 -0.71
CA HIS A 336 11.79 -23.45 0.08
C HIS A 336 12.00 -22.63 1.38
N PRO A 337 12.44 -23.19 2.50
CA PRO A 337 12.65 -22.42 3.74
C PRO A 337 13.54 -21.19 3.61
N LYS A 338 14.45 -21.17 2.61
CA LYS A 338 15.34 -20.05 2.31
C LYS A 338 14.90 -19.23 1.08
N TRP A 339 13.81 -19.58 0.42
CA TRP A 339 13.41 -18.93 -0.82
C TRP A 339 11.93 -18.68 -0.87
N ASN A 340 11.60 -17.48 -1.24
CA ASN A 340 10.24 -17.03 -1.48
C ASN A 340 10.14 -16.36 -2.85
N ALA A 341 8.99 -16.45 -3.50
CA ALA A 341 8.70 -15.68 -4.70
C ALA A 341 7.27 -15.18 -4.66
N TYR A 342 7.04 -13.98 -5.17
CA TYR A 342 5.69 -13.47 -5.35
C TYR A 342 5.51 -12.81 -6.71
N ILE A 343 4.27 -12.82 -7.16
CA ILE A 343 3.78 -12.01 -8.29
C ILE A 343 2.62 -11.16 -7.80
N LYS A 344 2.60 -9.90 -8.22
CA LYS A 344 1.54 -8.97 -7.85
C LYS A 344 1.13 -8.15 -9.06
N GLY A 345 -0.17 -7.90 -9.19
CA GLY A 345 -0.73 -7.01 -10.19
C GLY A 345 -1.72 -6.03 -9.57
N ALA A 346 -1.78 -4.82 -10.10
CA ALA A 346 -2.85 -3.89 -9.83
C ALA A 346 -3.41 -3.32 -11.14
N TYR A 347 -4.73 -3.16 -11.19
CA TYR A 347 -5.46 -2.50 -12.27
C TYR A 347 -6.30 -1.39 -11.67
N GLU A 348 -6.13 -0.15 -12.18
CA GLU A 348 -6.66 1.04 -11.56
C GLU A 348 -7.24 1.98 -12.60
N THR A 349 -8.38 2.58 -12.30
CA THR A 349 -9.02 3.56 -13.18
C THR A 349 -9.26 4.88 -12.47
N GLY A 350 -9.05 6.00 -13.17
CA GLY A 350 -9.39 7.34 -12.71
C GLY A 350 -10.43 8.00 -13.63
N SER A 351 -11.49 8.51 -13.05
CA SER A 351 -12.63 9.09 -13.77
C SER A 351 -13.19 10.31 -13.07
N ILE A 352 -13.85 11.19 -13.82
CA ILE A 352 -14.68 12.27 -13.30
C ILE A 352 -16.14 11.82 -13.33
N TYR A 353 -16.83 11.84 -12.18
CA TYR A 353 -18.22 11.37 -12.10
C TYR A 353 -19.25 12.47 -12.45
N ARG A 354 -18.86 13.76 -12.40
CA ARG A 354 -19.66 14.91 -12.79
C ARG A 354 -18.78 15.99 -13.39
N SER A 355 -19.15 16.50 -14.58
CA SER A 355 -18.40 17.55 -15.27
C SER A 355 -18.37 18.84 -14.42
N GLU A 356 -17.18 19.47 -14.35
CA GLU A 356 -16.96 20.76 -13.71
C GLU A 356 -15.70 21.42 -14.28
N GLY A 357 -15.81 22.69 -14.69
CA GLY A 357 -14.70 23.41 -15.32
C GLY A 357 -14.21 22.73 -16.60
N VAL A 358 -12.91 22.52 -16.69
CA VAL A 358 -12.25 21.87 -17.85
C VAL A 358 -12.40 20.35 -17.85
N PHE A 359 -12.86 19.78 -16.73
CA PHE A 359 -13.00 18.33 -16.58
C PHE A 359 -14.42 17.87 -16.92
N THR A 360 -14.55 17.03 -17.95
CA THR A 360 -15.81 16.44 -18.37
C THR A 360 -16.00 15.05 -17.77
N LYS A 361 -17.26 14.67 -17.49
CA LYS A 361 -17.58 13.33 -16.96
C LYS A 361 -17.03 12.22 -17.84
N GLY A 362 -16.42 11.21 -17.26
CA GLY A 362 -15.91 10.01 -17.92
C GLY A 362 -14.53 9.59 -17.41
N ARG A 363 -14.00 8.52 -17.99
CA ARG A 363 -12.68 7.99 -17.68
C ARG A 363 -11.59 8.89 -18.28
N TYR A 364 -10.52 9.09 -17.51
CA TYR A 364 -9.33 9.84 -17.91
C TYR A 364 -8.11 8.95 -18.04
N ILE A 365 -7.93 8.04 -17.09
CA ILE A 365 -6.75 7.18 -17.04
C ILE A 365 -7.14 5.76 -16.64
N THR A 366 -6.46 4.80 -17.24
CA THR A 366 -6.34 3.44 -16.76
C THR A 366 -4.87 3.17 -16.52
N SER A 367 -4.52 2.66 -15.34
CA SER A 367 -3.16 2.31 -14.96
C SER A 367 -3.11 0.84 -14.58
N TRP A 368 -1.98 0.20 -14.81
CA TRP A 368 -1.72 -1.14 -14.29
C TRP A 368 -0.27 -1.27 -13.89
N ASN A 369 -0.01 -2.05 -12.88
CA ASN A 369 1.32 -2.48 -12.55
C ASN A 369 1.39 -4.00 -12.46
N ALA A 370 2.53 -4.55 -12.85
CA ALA A 370 2.85 -5.95 -12.72
C ALA A 370 4.22 -6.08 -12.06
N GLN A 371 4.33 -6.94 -11.07
CA GLN A 371 5.52 -7.12 -10.25
C GLN A 371 5.84 -8.60 -10.14
N ALA A 372 7.13 -8.91 -10.09
CA ALA A 372 7.64 -10.21 -9.72
C ALA A 372 8.85 -10.03 -8.81
N CYS A 373 8.94 -10.84 -7.77
CA CYS A 373 10.03 -10.78 -6.80
C CYS A 373 10.46 -12.18 -6.41
N VAL A 374 11.77 -12.34 -6.22
CA VAL A 374 12.36 -13.51 -5.57
C VAL A 374 13.13 -13.01 -4.36
N GLU A 375 12.92 -13.64 -3.23
CA GLU A 375 13.57 -13.33 -1.96
C GLU A 375 14.39 -14.53 -1.48
N TRP A 376 15.60 -14.26 -1.01
CA TRP A 376 16.51 -15.24 -0.43
C TRP A 376 16.80 -14.90 1.03
N PHE A 377 16.60 -15.87 1.91
CA PHE A 377 16.88 -15.80 3.33
C PHE A 377 18.17 -16.60 3.60
N PRO A 378 19.36 -15.96 3.60
CA PRO A 378 20.63 -16.66 3.75
C PRO A 378 20.78 -17.33 5.10
N PHE A 379 20.22 -16.71 6.13
CA PHE A 379 20.32 -17.18 7.52
C PHE A 379 19.03 -17.85 7.95
N THR A 380 19.08 -19.14 8.34
CA THR A 380 17.91 -19.86 8.85
C THR A 380 17.53 -19.44 10.26
N GLU A 381 18.50 -18.94 11.01
CA GLU A 381 18.37 -18.49 12.40
C GLU A 381 17.84 -17.05 12.50
N ASP A 382 18.08 -16.25 11.48
CA ASP A 382 17.61 -14.86 11.39
C ASP A 382 16.86 -14.63 10.08
N LYS A 383 15.53 -14.79 10.14
CA LYS A 383 14.64 -14.51 9.02
C LYS A 383 14.36 -13.01 8.83
N GLY A 384 14.84 -12.16 9.72
CA GLY A 384 14.75 -10.71 9.58
C GLY A 384 15.59 -10.17 8.43
N PHE A 385 16.68 -10.87 8.04
CA PHE A 385 17.53 -10.49 6.92
C PHE A 385 17.15 -11.25 5.65
N LYS A 386 16.98 -10.52 4.55
CA LYS A 386 16.76 -11.09 3.21
C LYS A 386 17.37 -10.26 2.11
N VAL A 387 17.78 -10.95 1.04
CA VAL A 387 18.19 -10.37 -0.25
C VAL A 387 17.06 -10.60 -1.24
N PHE A 388 16.82 -9.67 -2.14
CA PHE A 388 15.75 -9.81 -3.14
C PHE A 388 16.18 -9.32 -4.52
N ALA A 389 15.56 -9.91 -5.54
CA ALA A 389 15.52 -9.39 -6.90
C ALA A 389 14.06 -9.10 -7.26
N HIS A 390 13.77 -7.91 -7.77
CA HIS A 390 12.42 -7.45 -8.06
C HIS A 390 12.34 -6.79 -9.42
N TYR A 391 11.30 -7.10 -10.16
CA TYR A 391 10.92 -6.45 -11.42
C TYR A 391 9.57 -5.77 -11.25
N LEU A 392 9.45 -4.55 -11.74
CA LEU A 392 8.23 -3.76 -11.78
C LEU A 392 8.02 -3.24 -13.20
N TYR A 393 6.81 -3.39 -13.71
CA TYR A 393 6.30 -2.70 -14.89
C TYR A 393 5.09 -1.85 -14.51
N LYS A 394 5.06 -0.58 -14.92
CA LYS A 394 3.89 0.32 -14.83
C LYS A 394 3.48 0.76 -16.22
N GLY A 395 2.22 0.52 -16.55
CA GLY A 395 1.61 0.94 -17.81
C GLY A 395 0.43 1.88 -17.58
N HIS A 396 0.21 2.76 -18.55
CA HIS A 396 -0.88 3.74 -18.51
C HIS A 396 -1.55 3.82 -19.86
N GLU A 397 -2.88 3.99 -19.86
CA GLU A 397 -3.68 4.31 -21.02
C GLU A 397 -4.49 5.58 -20.73
N LEU A 398 -4.28 6.59 -21.55
CA LEU A 398 -4.94 7.88 -21.44
C LEU A 398 -6.13 7.93 -22.42
N SER A 399 -7.29 8.40 -21.96
CA SER A 399 -8.46 8.60 -22.82
C SER A 399 -8.31 9.88 -23.66
N ASP A 400 -9.19 10.04 -24.69
CA ASP A 400 -9.27 11.28 -25.47
C ASP A 400 -9.48 12.53 -24.58
N LYS A 401 -10.15 12.36 -23.42
CA LYS A 401 -10.36 13.46 -22.47
C LYS A 401 -9.05 13.89 -21.79
N ALA A 402 -8.19 12.94 -21.45
CA ALA A 402 -6.86 13.21 -20.92
C ALA A 402 -5.95 13.78 -22.02
N ALA A 403 -6.03 13.25 -23.24
CA ALA A 403 -5.30 13.80 -24.39
C ALA A 403 -5.70 15.25 -24.69
N ALA A 404 -6.99 15.60 -24.55
CA ALA A 404 -7.46 16.99 -24.67
C ALA A 404 -6.87 17.93 -23.60
N LEU A 405 -6.42 17.42 -22.46
CA LEU A 405 -5.67 18.14 -21.43
C LEU A 405 -4.15 18.14 -21.67
N MET A 406 -3.69 17.62 -22.82
CA MET A 406 -2.27 17.44 -23.16
C MET A 406 -1.53 16.52 -22.17
N ALA A 407 -2.23 15.58 -21.56
CA ALA A 407 -1.64 14.60 -20.67
C ALA A 407 -0.62 13.73 -21.39
N TYR A 408 0.49 13.46 -20.72
CA TYR A 408 1.50 12.49 -21.15
C TYR A 408 1.93 11.65 -19.93
N MET A 409 1.94 10.35 -20.09
CA MET A 409 2.31 9.43 -19.02
C MET A 409 3.01 8.21 -19.66
N PRO A 410 4.34 8.12 -19.56
CA PRO A 410 5.09 7.04 -20.18
C PRO A 410 4.94 5.73 -19.41
N HIS A 411 5.15 4.62 -20.11
CA HIS A 411 5.34 3.33 -19.46
C HIS A 411 6.71 3.27 -18.79
N THR A 412 6.78 2.75 -17.58
CA THR A 412 8.02 2.68 -16.82
C THR A 412 8.32 1.26 -16.35
N GLN A 413 9.60 0.95 -16.20
CA GLN A 413 10.06 -0.32 -15.66
C GLN A 413 11.16 -0.07 -14.64
N ARG A 414 11.28 -0.98 -13.67
CA ARG A 414 12.35 -0.95 -12.70
C ARG A 414 12.81 -2.38 -12.40
N VAL A 415 14.11 -2.60 -12.48
CA VAL A 415 14.78 -3.79 -11.97
C VAL A 415 15.52 -3.40 -10.70
N SER A 416 15.29 -4.13 -9.63
CA SER A 416 15.91 -3.83 -8.33
C SER A 416 16.57 -5.06 -7.76
N LEU A 417 17.79 -4.88 -7.22
CA LEU A 417 18.47 -5.86 -6.38
C LEU A 417 18.74 -5.20 -5.03
N GLY A 418 18.36 -5.82 -3.93
CA GLY A 418 18.47 -5.15 -2.66
C GLY A 418 18.46 -6.07 -1.45
N ILE A 419 18.57 -5.44 -0.30
CA ILE A 419 18.54 -6.09 1.01
C ILE A 419 17.47 -5.46 1.89
N VAL A 420 16.89 -6.29 2.74
CA VAL A 420 16.00 -5.85 3.82
C VAL A 420 16.48 -6.51 5.11
N TYR A 421 16.52 -5.74 6.18
CA TYR A 421 16.80 -6.26 7.50
C TYR A 421 15.92 -5.61 8.56
N VAL A 422 15.23 -6.43 9.33
CA VAL A 422 14.55 -6.03 10.56
C VAL A 422 15.45 -6.41 11.72
N ILE A 423 16.05 -5.42 12.35
CA ILE A 423 17.01 -5.60 13.45
C ILE A 423 16.25 -5.49 14.75
N PRO A 424 16.06 -6.57 15.51
CA PRO A 424 15.54 -6.48 16.86
C PRO A 424 16.65 -5.90 17.76
N VAL A 425 16.44 -4.69 18.28
CA VAL A 425 17.41 -4.00 19.13
C VAL A 425 17.19 -4.38 20.59
N LEU A 426 15.91 -4.60 20.98
CA LEU A 426 15.50 -4.98 22.34
C LEU A 426 14.20 -5.78 22.28
#